data_f8d7b066b724e66cff38ca354a6fbd95
#
_entry.id   f8d7b066b724e66cff38ca354a6fbd95
#
_cell.length_a   1.000
_cell.length_b   1.000
_cell.length_c   1.000
_cell.angle_alpha   90.00
_cell.angle_beta   90.00
_cell.angle_gamma   90.00
#
_symmetry.space_group_name_H-M   'P 1'
#
loop_
_entity.id
_entity.type
_entity.pdbx_description
1 polymer ?
#
loop_
_entity_poly.entity_id
_entity_poly.type
_entity_poly.pdbx_seq_one_letter_code
_entity_poly.pdbx_strand_id
1 'polypeptide(L)'
;MNAPTTIVADTSIFLAILLKEDDAEKYNKALLETSKILISSATAVEIYIVVSHRLGAEGIIRLNQLLNSDLFEIKEVTPKQAELAQNAYLRYGKGKDPAGLNFGDLFSYALAKQENIPLLFKGFDFSKTDLQSAL
;
A
#
# COMPACT_ATOMS: atom_id res chain seq x y z
N MET A 1 21.96 -9.88 13.39
CA MET A 1 21.60 -8.92 12.33
C MET A 1 20.46 -9.49 11.49
N ASN A 2 19.41 -8.71 11.31
CA ASN A 2 18.25 -9.18 10.55
C ASN A 2 18.51 -9.13 9.04
N ALA A 3 17.91 -10.06 8.30
CA ALA A 3 17.95 -10.00 6.84
C ALA A 3 17.23 -8.74 6.34
N PRO A 4 17.62 -8.20 5.17
CA PRO A 4 16.90 -7.10 4.55
C PRO A 4 15.44 -7.46 4.37
N THR A 5 14.55 -6.53 4.67
CA THR A 5 13.10 -6.72 4.58
C THR A 5 12.54 -5.83 3.47
N THR A 6 11.81 -6.46 2.56
CA THR A 6 11.07 -5.76 1.50
C THR A 6 9.58 -5.98 1.74
N ILE A 7 8.80 -4.90 1.68
CA ILE A 7 7.35 -4.96 1.86
C ILE A 7 6.67 -4.13 0.77
N VAL A 8 5.37 -4.37 0.58
CA VAL A 8 4.49 -3.48 -0.18
C VAL A 8 3.75 -2.60 0.82
N ALA A 9 3.60 -1.31 0.54
CA ALA A 9 2.80 -0.42 1.35
C ALA A 9 1.55 0.01 0.59
N ASP A 10 0.40 -0.06 1.28
CA ASP A 10 -0.89 0.35 0.75
C ASP A 10 -1.13 1.85 0.97
N THR A 11 -2.10 2.42 0.23
CA THR A 11 -2.53 3.81 0.38
C THR A 11 -2.81 4.18 1.83
N SER A 12 -3.44 3.29 2.60
CA SER A 12 -3.83 3.53 3.99
C SER A 12 -2.65 3.95 4.88
N ILE A 13 -1.44 3.46 4.59
CA ILE A 13 -0.24 3.78 5.36
C ILE A 13 0.18 5.24 5.15
N PHE A 14 0.20 5.67 3.89
CA PHE A 14 0.57 7.05 3.55
C PHE A 14 -0.44 8.04 4.10
N LEU A 15 -1.73 7.70 4.05
CA LEU A 15 -2.77 8.56 4.61
C LEU A 15 -2.64 8.66 6.13
N ALA A 16 -2.36 7.56 6.82
CA ALA A 16 -2.17 7.57 8.27
C ALA A 16 -1.04 8.53 8.65
N ILE A 17 0.08 8.48 7.93
CA ILE A 17 1.24 9.31 8.21
C ILE A 17 1.00 10.79 7.83
N LEU A 18 0.51 11.04 6.62
CA LEU A 18 0.35 12.41 6.12
C LEU A 18 -0.80 13.16 6.78
N LEU A 19 -1.88 12.46 7.15
CA LEU A 19 -3.01 13.04 7.87
C LEU A 19 -2.79 13.05 9.38
N LYS A 20 -1.65 12.55 9.85
CA LYS A 20 -1.28 12.51 11.28
C LYS A 20 -2.35 11.81 12.12
N GLU A 21 -2.80 10.65 11.65
CA GLU A 21 -3.74 9.82 12.40
C GLU A 21 -3.10 9.31 13.68
N ASP A 22 -3.90 8.82 14.63
CA ASP A 22 -3.42 8.43 15.97
C ASP A 22 -2.31 7.38 15.92
N ASP A 23 -2.32 6.51 14.92
CA ASP A 23 -1.34 5.44 14.73
C ASP A 23 -0.23 5.78 13.72
N ALA A 24 -0.10 7.05 13.33
CA ALA A 24 0.92 7.49 12.37
C ALA A 24 2.33 7.07 12.78
N GLU A 25 2.68 7.22 14.05
CA GLU A 25 4.02 6.85 14.54
C GLU A 25 4.30 5.36 14.41
N LYS A 26 3.30 4.52 14.65
CA LYS A 26 3.41 3.07 14.50
C LYS A 26 3.79 2.70 13.07
N TYR A 27 3.12 3.30 12.09
CA TYR A 27 3.39 3.01 10.69
C TYR A 27 4.69 3.65 10.21
N ASN A 28 5.00 4.86 10.67
CA ASN A 28 6.28 5.49 10.35
C ASN A 28 7.45 4.64 10.86
N LYS A 29 7.34 4.12 12.08
CA LYS A 29 8.35 3.23 12.65
C LYS A 29 8.48 1.96 11.81
N ALA A 30 7.36 1.36 11.40
CA ALA A 30 7.38 0.16 10.57
C ALA A 30 8.11 0.41 9.25
N LEU A 31 7.88 1.56 8.61
CA LEU A 31 8.58 1.93 7.39
C LEU A 31 10.08 2.07 7.61
N LEU A 32 10.49 2.71 8.71
CA LEU A 32 11.91 2.92 9.01
C LEU A 32 12.66 1.63 9.33
N GLU A 33 11.96 0.58 9.72
CA GLU A 33 12.55 -0.73 10.02
C GLU A 33 12.69 -1.62 8.80
N THR A 34 12.20 -1.17 7.62
CA THR A 34 12.31 -1.95 6.38
C THR A 34 13.49 -1.48 5.54
N SER A 35 13.96 -2.38 4.66
CA SER A 35 15.08 -2.09 3.76
C SER A 35 14.60 -1.51 2.43
N LYS A 36 13.41 -1.91 1.97
CA LYS A 36 12.85 -1.45 0.70
C LYS A 36 11.33 -1.54 0.77
N ILE A 37 10.66 -0.50 0.27
CA ILE A 37 9.21 -0.43 0.24
C ILE A 37 8.77 -0.28 -1.21
N LEU A 38 7.95 -1.23 -1.67
CA LEU A 38 7.40 -1.22 -3.01
C LEU A 38 6.00 -0.62 -2.99
N ILE A 39 5.71 0.19 -3.97
CA ILE A 39 4.40 0.83 -4.15
C ILE A 39 3.96 0.58 -5.59
N SER A 40 2.74 0.05 -5.79
CA SER A 40 2.19 -0.05 -7.14
C SER A 40 2.05 1.35 -7.76
N SER A 41 2.37 1.48 -9.04
CA SER A 41 2.16 2.74 -9.75
C SER A 41 0.70 3.19 -9.69
N ALA A 42 -0.26 2.26 -9.68
CA ALA A 42 -1.68 2.58 -9.50
C ALA A 42 -1.96 3.11 -8.08
N THR A 43 -1.35 2.51 -7.07
CA THR A 43 -1.44 2.99 -5.69
C THR A 43 -0.84 4.40 -5.55
N ALA A 44 0.27 4.66 -6.22
CA ALA A 44 0.89 6.01 -6.20
C ALA A 44 -0.08 7.07 -6.72
N VAL A 45 -0.85 6.77 -7.77
CA VAL A 45 -1.86 7.69 -8.30
C VAL A 45 -2.99 7.89 -7.29
N GLU A 46 -3.46 6.81 -6.67
CA GLU A 46 -4.52 6.89 -5.65
C GLU A 46 -4.09 7.77 -4.48
N ILE A 47 -2.88 7.55 -3.97
CA ILE A 47 -2.34 8.37 -2.88
C ILE A 47 -2.33 9.85 -3.27
N TYR A 48 -1.84 10.15 -4.47
CA TYR A 48 -1.78 11.53 -4.98
C TYR A 48 -3.17 12.17 -5.01
N ILE A 49 -4.16 11.45 -5.53
CA ILE A 49 -5.52 11.96 -5.64
C ILE A 49 -6.10 12.27 -4.25
N VAL A 50 -5.98 11.33 -3.32
CA VAL A 50 -6.55 11.52 -1.97
C VAL A 50 -5.82 12.63 -1.22
N VAL A 51 -4.50 12.66 -1.27
CA VAL A 51 -3.70 13.69 -0.59
C VAL A 51 -4.01 15.07 -1.18
N SER A 52 -4.11 15.17 -2.50
CA SER A 52 -4.46 16.43 -3.18
C SER A 52 -5.83 16.93 -2.71
N HIS A 53 -6.80 16.03 -2.63
CA HIS A 53 -8.16 16.38 -2.20
C HIS A 53 -8.23 16.77 -0.73
N ARG A 54 -7.52 16.06 0.13
CA ARG A 54 -7.58 16.23 1.58
C ARG A 54 -6.66 17.34 2.10
N LEU A 55 -5.48 17.50 1.52
CA LEU A 55 -4.43 18.39 2.03
C LEU A 55 -3.96 19.45 1.02
N GLY A 56 -4.40 19.39 -0.23
CA GLY A 56 -4.04 20.36 -1.26
C GLY A 56 -2.57 20.33 -1.65
N ALA A 57 -2.08 21.45 -2.19
CA ALA A 57 -0.72 21.56 -2.71
C ALA A 57 0.36 21.29 -1.66
N GLU A 58 0.14 21.73 -0.42
CA GLU A 58 1.11 21.50 0.66
C GLU A 58 1.23 20.01 0.98
N GLY A 59 0.11 19.29 0.96
CA GLY A 59 0.12 17.84 1.16
C GLY A 59 0.90 17.12 0.07
N ILE A 60 0.77 17.58 -1.17
CA ILE A 60 1.52 17.00 -2.29
C ILE A 60 3.02 17.23 -2.12
N ILE A 61 3.43 18.41 -1.65
CA ILE A 61 4.84 18.69 -1.35
C ILE A 61 5.36 17.69 -0.31
N ARG A 62 4.60 17.45 0.76
CA ARG A 62 4.97 16.52 1.81
C ARG A 62 5.02 15.07 1.30
N LEU A 63 4.06 14.70 0.45
CA LEU A 63 4.07 13.37 -0.18
C LEU A 63 5.32 13.16 -1.02
N ASN A 64 5.65 14.15 -1.86
CA ASN A 64 6.83 14.07 -2.72
C ASN A 64 8.12 13.99 -1.90
N GLN A 65 8.21 14.72 -0.80
CA GLN A 65 9.35 14.63 0.10
C GLN A 65 9.48 13.24 0.72
N LEU A 66 8.35 12.66 1.13
CA LEU A 66 8.34 11.31 1.71
C LEU A 66 8.81 10.28 0.68
N LEU A 67 8.31 10.35 -0.54
CA LEU A 67 8.61 9.37 -1.59
C LEU A 67 9.98 9.60 -2.26
N ASN A 68 10.61 10.75 -2.03
CA ASN A 68 11.91 11.08 -2.64
C ASN A 68 13.08 10.49 -1.81
N SER A 69 12.96 9.22 -1.48
CA SER A 69 13.95 8.48 -0.70
C SER A 69 14.22 7.17 -1.42
N ASP A 70 15.45 6.68 -1.36
CA ASP A 70 15.85 5.40 -1.94
C ASP A 70 15.12 4.21 -1.27
N LEU A 71 14.47 4.46 -0.14
CA LEU A 71 13.67 3.44 0.54
C LEU A 71 12.47 3.00 -0.30
N PHE A 72 11.87 3.90 -1.09
CA PHE A 72 10.66 3.64 -1.87
C PHE A 72 10.96 3.34 -3.33
N GLU A 73 10.27 2.36 -3.87
CA GLU A 73 10.33 2.04 -5.30
C GLU A 73 8.91 1.88 -5.85
N ILE A 74 8.59 2.65 -6.89
CA ILE A 74 7.30 2.54 -7.56
C ILE A 74 7.44 1.49 -8.65
N LYS A 75 6.57 0.47 -8.60
CA LYS A 75 6.59 -0.67 -9.52
C LYS A 75 5.44 -0.55 -10.50
N GLU A 76 5.72 -0.85 -11.76
CA GLU A 76 4.70 -0.84 -12.81
C GLU A 76 3.63 -1.92 -12.56
N VAL A 77 2.42 -1.65 -13.04
CA VAL A 77 1.36 -2.65 -13.09
C VAL A 77 1.58 -3.49 -14.33
N THR A 78 1.87 -4.78 -14.15
CA THR A 78 2.13 -5.70 -15.25
C THR A 78 0.84 -6.43 -15.66
N PRO A 79 0.80 -7.05 -16.86
CA PRO A 79 -0.31 -7.93 -17.21
C PRO A 79 -0.55 -9.04 -16.18
N LYS A 80 0.50 -9.60 -15.60
CA LYS A 80 0.37 -10.60 -14.55
C LYS A 80 -0.31 -10.04 -13.31
N GLN A 81 0.04 -8.83 -12.91
CA GLN A 81 -0.62 -8.17 -11.78
C GLN A 81 -2.08 -7.88 -12.07
N ALA A 82 -2.41 -7.48 -13.30
CA ALA A 82 -3.81 -7.28 -13.69
C ALA A 82 -4.60 -8.58 -13.53
N GLU A 83 -4.05 -9.71 -13.94
CA GLU A 83 -4.68 -11.03 -13.75
C GLU A 83 -4.87 -11.36 -12.28
N LEU A 84 -3.84 -11.13 -11.45
CA LEU A 84 -3.92 -11.34 -10.01
C LEU A 84 -4.98 -10.45 -9.36
N ALA A 85 -5.09 -9.20 -9.81
CA ALA A 85 -6.10 -8.27 -9.32
C ALA A 85 -7.52 -8.72 -9.67
N GLN A 86 -7.73 -9.21 -10.91
CA GLN A 86 -9.02 -9.75 -11.33
C GLN A 86 -9.42 -10.96 -10.48
N ASN A 87 -8.49 -11.87 -10.25
CA ASN A 87 -8.74 -13.04 -9.40
C ASN A 87 -9.02 -12.64 -7.96
N ALA A 88 -8.32 -11.64 -7.45
CA ALA A 88 -8.54 -11.13 -6.11
C ALA A 88 -9.93 -10.48 -5.99
N TYR A 89 -10.39 -9.78 -7.02
CA TYR A 89 -11.74 -9.21 -7.02
C TYR A 89 -12.80 -10.30 -6.91
N LEU A 90 -12.66 -11.38 -7.70
CA LEU A 90 -13.63 -12.48 -7.66
C LEU A 90 -13.66 -13.17 -6.30
N ARG A 91 -12.53 -13.22 -5.62
CA ARG A 91 -12.39 -13.94 -4.35
C ARG A 91 -12.66 -13.06 -3.13
N TYR A 92 -12.21 -11.80 -3.15
CA TYR A 92 -12.23 -10.91 -1.99
C TYR A 92 -12.89 -9.56 -2.25
N GLY A 93 -13.46 -9.34 -3.41
CA GLY A 93 -13.95 -8.03 -3.81
C GLY A 93 -15.12 -7.52 -2.96
N LYS A 94 -15.24 -6.19 -2.91
CA LYS A 94 -16.32 -5.51 -2.21
C LYS A 94 -17.68 -5.98 -2.74
N GLY A 95 -18.56 -6.34 -1.81
CA GLY A 95 -19.89 -6.88 -2.16
C GLY A 95 -19.90 -8.37 -2.45
N LYS A 96 -18.72 -9.03 -2.49
CA LYS A 96 -18.62 -10.46 -2.79
C LYS A 96 -18.06 -11.27 -1.62
N ASP A 97 -17.29 -10.63 -0.74
CA ASP A 97 -16.54 -11.32 0.32
C ASP A 97 -16.41 -10.40 1.54
N PRO A 98 -16.35 -10.97 2.76
CA PRO A 98 -16.11 -10.18 3.98
C PRO A 98 -14.85 -9.32 3.96
N ALA A 99 -13.82 -9.68 3.18
CA ALA A 99 -12.61 -8.85 3.02
C ALA A 99 -12.96 -7.51 2.39
N GLY A 100 -13.86 -7.49 1.39
CA GLY A 100 -14.40 -6.27 0.83
C GLY A 100 -13.39 -5.40 0.11
N LEU A 101 -12.44 -6.00 -0.63
CA LEU A 101 -11.42 -5.23 -1.35
C LEU A 101 -12.06 -4.34 -2.40
N ASN A 102 -11.73 -3.04 -2.36
CA ASN A 102 -12.15 -2.09 -3.38
C ASN A 102 -11.13 -2.07 -4.53
N PHE A 103 -11.42 -1.25 -5.57
CA PHE A 103 -10.58 -1.18 -6.76
C PHE A 103 -9.11 -0.84 -6.42
N GLY A 104 -8.88 0.16 -5.56
CA GLY A 104 -7.52 0.55 -5.18
C GLY A 104 -6.77 -0.54 -4.45
N ASP A 105 -7.45 -1.26 -3.55
CA ASP A 105 -6.85 -2.34 -2.77
C ASP A 105 -6.29 -3.45 -3.66
N LEU A 106 -6.93 -3.69 -4.81
CA LEU A 106 -6.55 -4.78 -5.70
C LEU A 106 -5.12 -4.64 -6.23
N PHE A 107 -4.64 -3.42 -6.40
CA PHE A 107 -3.29 -3.18 -6.93
C PHE A 107 -2.21 -3.43 -5.88
N SER A 108 -2.45 -3.05 -4.63
CA SER A 108 -1.54 -3.39 -3.53
C SER A 108 -1.50 -4.91 -3.32
N TYR A 109 -2.67 -5.55 -3.37
CA TYR A 109 -2.76 -7.01 -3.28
C TYR A 109 -1.95 -7.68 -4.40
N ALA A 110 -2.18 -7.27 -5.64
CA ALA A 110 -1.55 -7.90 -6.81
C ALA A 110 -0.03 -7.78 -6.77
N LEU A 111 0.49 -6.61 -6.37
CA LEU A 111 1.93 -6.42 -6.27
C LEU A 111 2.52 -7.32 -5.17
N ALA A 112 1.92 -7.33 -3.99
CA ALA A 112 2.40 -8.15 -2.88
C ALA A 112 2.36 -9.64 -3.24
N LYS A 113 1.30 -10.06 -3.93
CA LYS A 113 1.15 -11.46 -4.35
C LYS A 113 2.19 -11.85 -5.39
N GLN A 114 2.40 -11.01 -6.40
CA GLN A 114 3.39 -11.28 -7.46
C GLN A 114 4.80 -11.36 -6.88
N GLU A 115 5.16 -10.42 -6.00
CA GLU A 115 6.49 -10.39 -5.39
C GLU A 115 6.63 -11.38 -4.24
N ASN A 116 5.53 -11.96 -3.79
CA ASN A 116 5.49 -12.89 -2.66
C ASN A 116 6.10 -12.28 -1.39
N ILE A 117 5.68 -11.05 -1.06
CA ILE A 117 6.17 -10.32 0.10
C ILE A 117 5.00 -9.79 0.93
N PRO A 118 5.24 -9.44 2.21
CA PRO A 118 4.17 -8.93 3.07
C PRO A 118 3.64 -7.58 2.63
N LEU A 119 2.41 -7.29 3.00
CA LEU A 119 1.74 -6.01 2.78
C LEU A 119 1.60 -5.27 4.11
N LEU A 120 2.03 -4.01 4.13
CA LEU A 120 1.76 -3.10 5.24
C LEU A 120 0.48 -2.33 4.93
N PHE A 121 -0.51 -2.46 5.80
CA PHE A 121 -1.83 -1.85 5.62
C PHE A 121 -2.43 -1.47 6.96
N LYS A 122 -3.39 -0.54 6.91
CA LYS A 122 -4.21 -0.15 8.04
C LYS A 122 -5.65 -0.55 7.76
N GLY A 123 -6.35 -1.06 8.77
CA GLY A 123 -7.74 -1.49 8.65
C GLY A 123 -7.86 -3.00 8.52
N PHE A 124 -9.03 -3.46 8.11
CA PHE A 124 -9.37 -4.88 8.13
C PHE A 124 -9.52 -5.52 6.75
N ASP A 125 -9.48 -4.74 5.67
CA ASP A 125 -9.77 -5.24 4.32
C ASP A 125 -8.84 -6.38 3.93
N PHE A 126 -7.54 -6.24 4.15
CA PHE A 126 -6.56 -7.26 3.76
C PHE A 126 -6.41 -8.38 4.78
N SER A 127 -6.88 -8.20 6.02
CA SER A 127 -6.70 -9.20 7.09
C SER A 127 -7.43 -10.51 6.81
N LYS A 128 -8.42 -10.47 5.94
CA LYS A 128 -9.22 -11.65 5.54
C LYS A 128 -8.79 -12.23 4.22
N THR A 129 -7.66 -11.79 3.68
CA THR A 129 -7.09 -12.33 2.45
C THR A 129 -5.97 -13.32 2.77
N ASP A 130 -5.39 -13.91 1.73
CA ASP A 130 -4.27 -14.84 1.87
C ASP A 130 -2.90 -14.14 1.98
N LEU A 131 -2.87 -12.81 2.04
CA LEU A 131 -1.62 -12.06 2.18
C LEU A 131 -1.10 -12.10 3.60
N GLN A 132 0.24 -12.11 3.72
CA GLN A 132 0.91 -11.93 5.00
C GLN A 132 0.94 -10.45 5.36
N SER A 133 0.58 -10.13 6.60
CA SER A 133 0.71 -8.76 7.11
C SER A 133 2.16 -8.45 7.45
N ALA A 134 2.59 -7.22 7.19
CA ALA A 134 3.93 -6.75 7.53
C ALA A 134 4.07 -6.32 8.99
N LEU A 135 2.96 -6.30 9.75
CA LEU A 135 2.96 -6.01 11.19
C LEU A 135 2.65 -7.25 12.01
#